data_3b860656107f35db8484f25c14068805
#
_entry.id   3b860656107f35db8484f25c14068805
#
_cell.length_a   1.000
_cell.length_b   1.000
_cell.length_c   1.000
_cell.angle_alpha   90.00
_cell.angle_beta   90.00
_cell.angle_gamma   90.00
#
_symmetry.space_group_name_H-M   'P 1'
#
loop_
_entity.id
_entity.type
_entity.pdbx_description
1 polymer ?
#
loop_
_entity_poly.entity_id
_entity_poly.type
_entity_poly.pdbx_seq_one_letter_code
_entity_poly.pdbx_strand_id
1 'polypeptide(L)'
;MKELPAIWTEAVADSNSLCIASILPIHELYRMTKKILFLHGFFASGACIPACTLKQCFEGKAEVLTPDLPLHPLEALAFIRRLCEQERPDVLVGNSNGSFLAQIVASASGIPALLGNPHFEMTWFLSERIGTHTYKSPRTDGKQQFTITPALIDEFAGLQLHQWDACSPANQDRVWGLFGENDHLAHYEPLFREHYSHVFHFPGAHTSTAEEVQKYYVPLVKKLMELSCNES
;
A
#
# COMPACT_ATOMS: atom_id res chain seq x y z
N MET A 1 -9.81 28.63 -35.66
CA MET A 1 -10.38 27.38 -36.20
C MET A 1 -9.41 26.88 -37.25
N LYS A 2 -8.67 25.83 -37.00
CA LYS A 2 -7.82 25.13 -37.99
C LYS A 2 -8.35 23.72 -38.07
N GLU A 3 -8.82 23.36 -39.25
CA GLU A 3 -9.38 22.06 -39.59
C GLU A 3 -8.27 21.00 -39.60
N LEU A 4 -8.55 19.81 -39.04
CA LEU A 4 -7.72 18.62 -39.16
C LEU A 4 -8.02 17.91 -40.48
N PRO A 5 -7.02 17.37 -41.19
CA PRO A 5 -7.23 16.71 -42.47
C PRO A 5 -7.86 15.33 -42.30
N ALA A 6 -8.90 15.07 -43.07
CA ALA A 6 -9.48 13.76 -43.26
C ALA A 6 -8.56 12.92 -44.15
N ILE A 7 -8.00 11.86 -43.58
CA ILE A 7 -7.37 10.75 -44.33
C ILE A 7 -7.96 9.49 -43.73
N TRP A 8 -8.74 8.79 -44.48
CA TRP A 8 -9.06 7.35 -44.50
C TRP A 8 -10.42 7.11 -45.15
N THR A 9 -10.43 7.15 -46.45
CA THR A 9 -11.41 6.44 -47.29
C THR A 9 -10.59 5.67 -48.33
N GLU A 10 -10.67 4.38 -48.21
CA GLU A 10 -10.65 3.32 -49.20
C GLU A 10 -9.89 2.08 -48.69
N ALA A 11 -10.63 1.11 -48.24
CA ALA A 11 -10.21 -0.30 -48.30
C ALA A 11 -11.44 -1.15 -48.62
N VAL A 12 -11.36 -1.75 -49.77
CA VAL A 12 -12.29 -2.59 -50.49
C VAL A 12 -12.73 -3.77 -49.63
N ALA A 13 -14.03 -4.11 -49.76
CA ALA A 13 -14.67 -5.30 -49.26
C ALA A 13 -14.07 -6.56 -49.91
N ASP A 14 -13.66 -7.54 -49.11
CA ASP A 14 -13.82 -8.94 -49.48
C ASP A 14 -14.20 -9.79 -48.28
N SER A 15 -15.08 -10.70 -48.54
CA SER A 15 -15.94 -11.45 -47.65
C SER A 15 -15.23 -12.54 -46.86
N ASN A 16 -15.68 -12.72 -45.63
CA ASN A 16 -15.62 -13.84 -44.68
C ASN A 16 -14.60 -13.73 -43.56
N SER A 17 -15.19 -13.60 -42.38
CA SER A 17 -14.58 -13.71 -41.04
C SER A 17 -14.02 -12.39 -40.50
N LEU A 18 -14.91 -11.44 -40.25
CA LEU A 18 -14.64 -10.34 -39.33
C LEU A 18 -14.70 -10.88 -37.89
N CYS A 19 -13.53 -11.26 -37.39
CA CYS A 19 -13.30 -11.27 -35.95
C CYS A 19 -13.35 -9.80 -35.49
N ILE A 20 -14.51 -9.36 -34.97
CA ILE A 20 -14.66 -8.05 -34.34
C ILE A 20 -13.88 -8.16 -33.03
N ALA A 21 -12.56 -7.90 -33.08
CA ALA A 21 -11.83 -7.52 -31.89
C ALA A 21 -12.47 -6.17 -31.45
N SER A 22 -13.33 -6.23 -30.45
CA SER A 22 -13.86 -5.05 -29.80
C SER A 22 -12.67 -4.25 -29.27
N ILE A 23 -12.31 -3.16 -29.99
CA ILE A 23 -11.32 -2.19 -29.50
C ILE A 23 -12.01 -1.52 -28.30
N LEU A 24 -11.66 -1.98 -27.12
CA LEU A 24 -12.08 -1.33 -25.88
C LEU A 24 -11.62 0.12 -25.94
N PRO A 25 -12.45 1.09 -25.55
CA PRO A 25 -12.06 2.49 -25.50
C PRO A 25 -10.85 2.65 -24.59
N ILE A 26 -9.91 3.53 -24.96
CA ILE A 26 -8.65 3.75 -24.23
C ILE A 26 -8.87 3.97 -22.73
N HIS A 27 -10.00 4.55 -22.33
CA HIS A 27 -10.36 4.75 -20.93
C HIS A 27 -10.69 3.43 -20.22
N GLU A 28 -11.19 2.37 -20.90
CA GLU A 28 -11.39 1.04 -20.33
C GLU A 28 -10.10 0.25 -20.25
N LEU A 29 -9.17 0.42 -21.21
CA LEU A 29 -7.81 -0.11 -21.11
C LEU A 29 -7.05 0.50 -19.90
N TYR A 30 -7.24 1.79 -19.64
CA TYR A 30 -6.66 2.48 -18.47
C TYR A 30 -7.27 1.99 -17.14
N ARG A 31 -8.52 1.52 -17.16
CA ARG A 31 -9.22 0.94 -16.00
C ARG A 31 -8.75 -0.49 -15.67
N MET A 32 -8.01 -1.15 -16.56
CA MET A 32 -7.56 -2.53 -16.40
C MET A 32 -6.18 -2.68 -15.77
N THR A 33 -5.43 -1.60 -15.56
CA THR A 33 -4.14 -1.67 -14.88
C THR A 33 -4.37 -1.69 -13.39
N LYS A 34 -4.09 -2.83 -12.75
CA LYS A 34 -4.16 -2.98 -11.29
C LYS A 34 -3.20 -2.02 -10.61
N LYS A 35 -3.61 -1.49 -9.47
CA LYS A 35 -2.81 -0.54 -8.68
C LYS A 35 -2.53 -1.04 -7.27
N ILE A 36 -1.30 -0.93 -6.86
CA ILE A 36 -0.83 -1.24 -5.51
C ILE A 36 -0.38 0.06 -4.86
N LEU A 37 -0.92 0.39 -3.68
CA LEU A 37 -0.42 1.52 -2.89
C LEU A 37 0.43 0.99 -1.73
N PHE A 38 1.74 1.26 -1.78
CA PHE A 38 2.68 0.87 -0.74
C PHE A 38 2.93 2.02 0.25
N LEU A 39 2.80 1.73 1.53
CA LEU A 39 2.99 2.65 2.66
C LEU A 39 4.22 2.25 3.47
N HIS A 40 5.23 3.11 3.48
CA HIS A 40 6.52 2.82 4.11
C HIS A 40 6.52 2.96 5.64
N GLY A 41 7.52 2.37 6.31
CA GLY A 41 7.74 2.51 7.75
C GLY A 41 8.19 3.92 8.16
N PHE A 42 8.13 4.20 9.47
CA PHE A 42 8.32 5.55 10.03
C PHE A 42 9.66 6.21 9.66
N PHE A 43 10.78 5.47 9.71
CA PHE A 43 12.12 5.96 9.36
C PHE A 43 12.48 5.83 7.88
N ALA A 44 11.55 5.40 7.04
CA ALA A 44 11.78 5.12 5.63
C ALA A 44 11.14 6.17 4.72
N SER A 45 11.13 5.89 3.42
CA SER A 45 10.50 6.68 2.37
C SER A 45 9.90 5.77 1.30
N GLY A 46 9.26 6.35 0.30
CA GLY A 46 8.79 5.65 -0.90
C GLY A 46 9.89 5.00 -1.75
N ALA A 47 11.16 5.24 -1.43
CA ALA A 47 12.34 4.62 -2.07
C ALA A 47 13.01 3.53 -1.21
N CYS A 48 12.31 3.00 -0.19
CA CYS A 48 12.85 1.90 0.62
C CYS A 48 12.89 0.56 -0.17
N ILE A 49 13.68 -0.40 0.34
CA ILE A 49 13.87 -1.70 -0.32
C ILE A 49 12.52 -2.38 -0.67
N PRO A 50 11.56 -2.52 0.24
CA PRO A 50 10.29 -3.16 -0.10
C PRO A 50 9.53 -2.43 -1.23
N ALA A 51 9.51 -1.09 -1.21
CA ALA A 51 8.87 -0.29 -2.24
C ALA A 51 9.48 -0.51 -3.63
N CYS A 52 10.82 -0.41 -3.72
CA CYS A 52 11.56 -0.62 -4.97
C CYS A 52 11.40 -2.05 -5.49
N THR A 53 11.43 -3.04 -4.60
CA THR A 53 11.28 -4.45 -4.97
C THR A 53 9.87 -4.74 -5.49
N LEU A 54 8.82 -4.21 -4.85
CA LEU A 54 7.45 -4.36 -5.36
C LEU A 54 7.31 -3.74 -6.76
N LYS A 55 7.84 -2.52 -6.98
CA LYS A 55 7.86 -1.90 -8.32
C LYS A 55 8.46 -2.81 -9.38
N GLN A 56 9.63 -3.39 -9.09
CA GLN A 56 10.32 -4.31 -10.02
C GLN A 56 9.50 -5.59 -10.28
N CYS A 57 8.94 -6.20 -9.24
CA CYS A 57 8.19 -7.46 -9.36
C CYS A 57 6.85 -7.31 -10.10
N PHE A 58 6.25 -6.13 -10.05
CA PHE A 58 4.98 -5.84 -10.70
C PHE A 58 5.12 -5.04 -11.99
N GLU A 59 6.34 -4.76 -12.46
CA GLU A 59 6.59 -4.08 -13.72
C GLU A 59 5.84 -4.77 -14.88
N GLY A 60 5.09 -4.00 -15.65
CA GLY A 60 4.25 -4.48 -16.75
C GLY A 60 3.00 -5.27 -16.33
N LYS A 61 2.71 -5.40 -15.01
CA LYS A 61 1.56 -6.16 -14.48
C LYS A 61 0.62 -5.31 -13.63
N ALA A 62 1.18 -4.40 -12.84
CA ALA A 62 0.43 -3.47 -12.01
C ALA A 62 1.25 -2.19 -11.80
N GLU A 63 0.57 -1.08 -11.59
CA GLU A 63 1.18 0.16 -11.14
C GLU A 63 1.42 0.11 -9.64
N VAL A 64 2.65 0.38 -9.19
CA VAL A 64 2.99 0.43 -7.76
C VAL A 64 3.28 1.86 -7.34
N LEU A 65 2.35 2.45 -6.61
CA LEU A 65 2.45 3.78 -6.04
C LEU A 65 3.20 3.70 -4.70
N THR A 66 4.28 4.46 -4.56
CA THR A 66 5.11 4.45 -3.35
C THR A 66 5.40 5.89 -2.91
N PRO A 67 4.39 6.61 -2.39
CA PRO A 67 4.55 7.99 -1.98
C PRO A 67 5.44 8.11 -0.74
N ASP A 68 6.06 9.28 -0.57
CA ASP A 68 6.62 9.68 0.72
C ASP A 68 5.49 10.15 1.64
N LEU A 69 5.32 9.47 2.76
CA LEU A 69 4.27 9.80 3.72
C LEU A 69 4.64 11.06 4.53
N PRO A 70 3.66 11.92 4.86
CA PRO A 70 3.82 12.94 5.88
C PRO A 70 4.27 12.36 7.23
N LEU A 71 5.03 13.13 8.00
CA LEU A 71 5.51 12.71 9.32
C LEU A 71 4.37 12.63 10.35
N HIS A 72 3.47 13.60 10.30
CA HIS A 72 2.33 13.70 11.22
C HIS A 72 1.23 12.70 10.83
N PRO A 73 0.75 11.84 11.75
CA PRO A 73 -0.12 10.72 11.42
C PRO A 73 -1.48 11.13 10.86
N LEU A 74 -2.05 12.25 11.32
CA LEU A 74 -3.32 12.76 10.81
C LEU A 74 -3.18 13.30 9.38
N GLU A 75 -2.07 13.98 9.08
CA GLU A 75 -1.75 14.43 7.72
C GLU A 75 -1.50 13.23 6.80
N ALA A 76 -0.78 12.21 7.30
CA ALA A 76 -0.52 10.98 6.57
C ALA A 76 -1.82 10.24 6.22
N LEU A 77 -2.75 10.10 7.17
CA LEU A 77 -4.06 9.50 6.90
C LEU A 77 -4.88 10.29 5.88
N ALA A 78 -4.93 11.61 6.02
CA ALA A 78 -5.64 12.47 5.07
C ALA A 78 -5.03 12.37 3.66
N PHE A 79 -3.70 12.29 3.58
CA PHE A 79 -2.96 12.09 2.33
C PHE A 79 -3.27 10.72 1.70
N ILE A 80 -3.21 9.63 2.49
CA ILE A 80 -3.48 8.27 2.00
C ILE A 80 -4.93 8.15 1.51
N ARG A 81 -5.91 8.69 2.25
CA ARG A 81 -7.32 8.68 1.85
C ARG A 81 -7.54 9.39 0.50
N ARG A 82 -6.94 10.57 0.30
CA ARG A 82 -7.00 11.27 -0.99
C ARG A 82 -6.39 10.45 -2.12
N LEU A 83 -5.24 9.81 -1.88
CA LEU A 83 -4.65 8.92 -2.87
C LEU A 83 -5.58 7.75 -3.21
N CYS A 84 -6.21 7.14 -2.22
CA CYS A 84 -7.17 6.05 -2.45
C CYS A 84 -8.38 6.52 -3.28
N GLU A 85 -8.87 7.73 -3.05
CA GLU A 85 -9.97 8.33 -3.83
C GLU A 85 -9.56 8.62 -5.28
N GLN A 86 -8.35 9.16 -5.49
CA GLN A 86 -7.84 9.56 -6.80
C GLN A 86 -7.36 8.36 -7.62
N GLU A 87 -6.56 7.51 -7.02
CA GLU A 87 -5.85 6.42 -7.70
C GLU A 87 -6.62 5.10 -7.69
N ARG A 88 -7.54 4.93 -6.74
CA ARG A 88 -8.35 3.71 -6.56
C ARG A 88 -7.51 2.44 -6.56
N PRO A 89 -6.58 2.29 -5.61
CA PRO A 89 -5.73 1.11 -5.55
C PRO A 89 -6.57 -0.15 -5.28
N ASP A 90 -6.19 -1.24 -5.93
CA ASP A 90 -6.80 -2.56 -5.72
C ASP A 90 -6.35 -3.21 -4.41
N VAL A 91 -5.17 -2.82 -3.90
CA VAL A 91 -4.61 -3.33 -2.65
C VAL A 91 -3.70 -2.29 -1.99
N LEU A 92 -3.76 -2.23 -0.66
CA LEU A 92 -2.81 -1.52 0.17
C LEU A 92 -1.72 -2.49 0.66
N VAL A 93 -0.48 -2.06 0.66
CA VAL A 93 0.63 -2.81 1.26
C VAL A 93 1.33 -1.90 2.25
N GLY A 94 1.33 -2.25 3.51
CA GLY A 94 2.04 -1.50 4.55
C GLY A 94 3.28 -2.22 5.05
N ASN A 95 4.23 -1.49 5.63
CA ASN A 95 5.32 -2.04 6.42
C ASN A 95 5.50 -1.23 7.70
N SER A 96 5.54 -1.90 8.88
CA SER A 96 5.71 -1.25 10.18
C SER A 96 4.65 -0.16 10.43
N ASN A 97 5.02 1.11 10.64
CA ASN A 97 4.09 2.25 10.70
C ASN A 97 3.20 2.36 9.46
N GLY A 98 3.71 2.03 8.27
CA GLY A 98 2.88 1.99 7.07
C GLY A 98 1.77 0.94 7.17
N SER A 99 1.99 -0.18 7.86
CA SER A 99 0.96 -1.17 8.18
C SER A 99 -0.08 -0.65 9.16
N PHE A 100 0.34 0.11 10.18
CA PHE A 100 -0.58 0.78 11.10
C PHE A 100 -1.56 1.72 10.37
N LEU A 101 -1.03 2.54 9.46
CA LEU A 101 -1.85 3.46 8.66
C LEU A 101 -2.71 2.70 7.61
N ALA A 102 -2.13 1.66 6.96
CA ALA A 102 -2.84 0.83 6.00
C ALA A 102 -4.05 0.13 6.62
N GLN A 103 -3.89 -0.40 7.84
CA GLN A 103 -4.96 -1.06 8.59
C GLN A 103 -6.15 -0.13 8.82
N ILE A 104 -5.90 1.09 9.30
CA ILE A 104 -6.95 2.10 9.57
C ILE A 104 -7.71 2.45 8.27
N VAL A 105 -6.97 2.65 7.17
CA VAL A 105 -7.58 2.99 5.89
C VAL A 105 -8.34 1.80 5.30
N ALA A 106 -7.74 0.60 5.31
CA ALA A 106 -8.36 -0.61 4.79
C ALA A 106 -9.67 -0.95 5.49
N SER A 107 -9.68 -0.87 6.84
CA SER A 107 -10.88 -1.13 7.64
C SER A 107 -12.01 -0.15 7.34
N ALA A 108 -11.68 1.11 7.06
CA ALA A 108 -12.69 2.14 6.77
C ALA A 108 -13.17 2.11 5.30
N SER A 109 -12.30 1.70 4.35
CA SER A 109 -12.59 1.75 2.91
C SER A 109 -13.00 0.41 2.30
N GLY A 110 -12.70 -0.71 2.98
CA GLY A 110 -12.86 -2.06 2.44
C GLY A 110 -11.82 -2.45 1.40
N ILE A 111 -10.81 -1.61 1.12
CA ILE A 111 -9.71 -1.97 0.22
C ILE A 111 -8.88 -3.09 0.86
N PRO A 112 -8.62 -4.21 0.16
CA PRO A 112 -7.76 -5.27 0.68
C PRO A 112 -6.38 -4.77 1.07
N ALA A 113 -5.81 -5.30 2.16
CA ALA A 113 -4.50 -4.86 2.64
C ALA A 113 -3.59 -6.00 3.08
N LEU A 114 -2.29 -5.89 2.77
CA LEU A 114 -1.22 -6.70 3.34
C LEU A 114 -0.41 -5.85 4.32
N LEU A 115 -0.35 -6.28 5.57
CA LEU A 115 0.36 -5.61 6.65
C LEU A 115 1.64 -6.39 6.97
N GLY A 116 2.79 -5.89 6.50
CA GLY A 116 4.09 -6.48 6.79
C GLY A 116 4.67 -5.95 8.10
N ASN A 117 5.01 -6.82 9.03
CA ASN A 117 5.58 -6.48 10.34
C ASN A 117 4.87 -5.27 10.98
N PRO A 118 3.53 -5.31 11.15
CA PRO A 118 2.77 -4.16 11.60
C PRO A 118 3.19 -3.71 13.00
N HIS A 119 3.27 -2.40 13.20
CA HIS A 119 3.60 -1.81 14.49
C HIS A 119 2.42 -0.99 15.00
N PHE A 120 1.63 -1.54 15.92
CA PHE A 120 0.37 -0.96 16.37
C PHE A 120 0.49 -0.05 17.61
N GLU A 121 1.64 -0.06 18.31
CA GLU A 121 1.89 0.77 19.50
C GLU A 121 2.95 1.85 19.21
N MET A 122 2.63 2.73 18.26
CA MET A 122 3.52 3.79 17.82
C MET A 122 3.89 4.77 18.94
N THR A 123 2.98 5.01 19.88
CA THR A 123 3.20 5.92 21.01
C THR A 123 4.38 5.48 21.86
N TRP A 124 4.41 4.22 22.28
CA TRP A 124 5.53 3.67 23.05
C TRP A 124 6.83 3.70 22.23
N PHE A 125 6.77 3.23 21.00
CA PHE A 125 7.93 3.19 20.11
C PHE A 125 8.59 4.57 19.91
N LEU A 126 7.79 5.62 19.76
CA LEU A 126 8.29 6.98 19.53
C LEU A 126 8.76 7.65 20.83
N SER A 127 8.14 7.34 21.98
CA SER A 127 8.51 7.94 23.27
C SER A 127 9.95 7.65 23.66
N GLU A 128 10.48 6.52 23.26
CA GLU A 128 11.87 6.13 23.48
C GLU A 128 12.85 6.73 22.47
N ARG A 129 12.35 7.56 21.51
CA ARG A 129 13.10 8.06 20.36
C ARG A 129 12.91 9.57 20.15
N ILE A 130 12.60 10.32 21.20
CA ILE A 130 12.49 11.78 21.11
C ILE A 130 13.80 12.38 20.61
N GLY A 131 13.76 13.29 19.63
CA GLY A 131 14.91 13.94 19.05
C GLY A 131 14.95 13.90 17.53
N THR A 132 16.06 14.36 16.96
CA THR A 132 16.26 14.44 15.51
C THR A 132 16.87 13.14 14.97
N HIS A 133 16.29 12.65 13.88
CA HIS A 133 16.66 11.42 13.22
C HIS A 133 16.86 11.63 11.72
N THR A 134 17.57 10.69 11.08
CA THR A 134 17.79 10.67 9.64
C THR A 134 16.91 9.60 9.00
N TYR A 135 16.28 9.91 7.86
CA TYR A 135 15.60 8.91 7.06
C TYR A 135 16.58 7.87 6.53
N LYS A 136 16.18 6.60 6.57
CA LYS A 136 17.02 5.46 6.13
C LYS A 136 17.01 5.26 4.60
N SER A 137 16.14 5.96 3.90
CA SER A 137 16.06 5.96 2.44
C SER A 137 15.78 7.39 1.93
N PRO A 138 16.21 7.73 0.69
CA PRO A 138 16.05 9.07 0.15
C PRO A 138 14.59 9.41 -0.08
N ARG A 139 14.20 10.64 0.20
CA ARG A 139 12.87 11.18 -0.05
C ARG A 139 12.85 12.04 -1.31
N THR A 140 11.72 12.08 -1.99
CA THR A 140 11.50 12.90 -3.19
C THR A 140 11.47 14.40 -2.88
N ASP A 141 11.07 14.78 -1.65
CA ASP A 141 11.08 16.17 -1.18
C ASP A 141 12.48 16.67 -0.73
N GLY A 142 13.50 15.80 -0.81
CA GLY A 142 14.90 16.11 -0.44
C GLY A 142 15.15 16.19 1.06
N LYS A 143 14.14 16.00 1.92
CA LYS A 143 14.32 15.99 3.37
C LYS A 143 15.15 14.80 3.80
N GLN A 144 16.20 15.05 4.55
CA GLN A 144 17.08 14.01 5.10
C GLN A 144 16.78 13.69 6.56
N GLN A 145 16.21 14.65 7.28
CA GLN A 145 15.99 14.55 8.73
C GLN A 145 14.55 14.91 9.11
N PHE A 146 14.15 14.41 10.28
CA PHE A 146 12.90 14.74 10.94
C PHE A 146 13.10 14.71 12.46
N THR A 147 12.18 15.32 13.20
CA THR A 147 12.25 15.37 14.67
C THR A 147 11.03 14.72 15.29
N ILE A 148 11.26 13.77 16.20
CA ILE A 148 10.23 13.20 17.04
C ILE A 148 10.06 14.12 18.25
N THR A 149 8.89 14.70 18.40
CA THR A 149 8.52 15.62 19.48
C THR A 149 7.44 15.01 20.37
N PRO A 150 7.25 15.47 21.60
CA PRO A 150 6.10 15.05 22.43
C PRO A 150 4.76 15.29 21.73
N ALA A 151 4.59 16.41 21.02
CA ALA A 151 3.36 16.70 20.27
C ALA A 151 3.07 15.66 19.18
N LEU A 152 4.10 15.19 18.46
CA LEU A 152 3.96 14.13 17.48
C LEU A 152 3.52 12.81 18.14
N ILE A 153 4.04 12.50 19.33
CA ILE A 153 3.66 11.32 20.10
C ILE A 153 2.19 11.41 20.53
N ASP A 154 1.74 12.57 20.98
CA ASP A 154 0.33 12.81 21.36
C ASP A 154 -0.62 12.62 20.17
N GLU A 155 -0.23 13.04 18.97
CA GLU A 155 -1.01 12.77 17.74
C GLU A 155 -1.13 11.26 17.45
N PHE A 156 -0.02 10.51 17.59
CA PHE A 156 -0.07 9.06 17.47
C PHE A 156 -0.91 8.40 18.56
N ALA A 157 -0.87 8.90 19.79
CA ALA A 157 -1.68 8.37 20.89
C ALA A 157 -3.17 8.51 20.59
N GLY A 158 -3.61 9.67 20.09
CA GLY A 158 -4.98 9.90 19.69
C GLY A 158 -5.44 8.95 18.57
N LEU A 159 -4.58 8.72 17.58
CA LEU A 159 -4.89 7.80 16.50
C LEU A 159 -4.89 6.33 16.93
N GLN A 160 -3.93 5.94 17.76
CA GLN A 160 -3.79 4.58 18.28
C GLN A 160 -5.01 4.16 19.11
N LEU A 161 -5.60 5.08 19.87
CA LEU A 161 -6.81 4.82 20.68
C LEU A 161 -7.99 4.38 19.79
N HIS A 162 -8.08 4.89 18.56
CA HIS A 162 -9.19 4.68 17.62
C HIS A 162 -8.84 3.80 16.42
N GLN A 163 -7.68 3.16 16.43
CA GLN A 163 -7.17 2.43 15.27
C GLN A 163 -8.06 1.24 14.83
N TRP A 164 -8.86 0.70 15.76
CA TRP A 164 -9.70 -0.47 15.50
C TRP A 164 -11.20 -0.13 15.32
N ASP A 165 -11.60 1.13 15.46
CA ASP A 165 -13.02 1.53 15.44
C ASP A 165 -13.76 1.14 14.15
N ALA A 166 -13.06 1.08 13.01
CA ALA A 166 -13.63 0.68 11.72
C ALA A 166 -13.55 -0.82 11.43
N CYS A 167 -12.95 -1.63 12.33
CA CYS A 167 -12.87 -3.08 12.14
C CYS A 167 -14.26 -3.71 12.27
N SER A 168 -14.61 -4.57 11.35
CA SER A 168 -15.92 -5.23 11.33
C SER A 168 -15.80 -6.63 10.71
N PRO A 169 -16.75 -7.55 10.98
CA PRO A 169 -16.78 -8.84 10.31
C PRO A 169 -16.80 -8.77 8.78
N ALA A 170 -17.32 -7.67 8.21
CA ALA A 170 -17.40 -7.50 6.77
C ALA A 170 -16.04 -7.21 6.11
N ASN A 171 -15.05 -6.71 6.86
CA ASN A 171 -13.73 -6.37 6.34
C ASN A 171 -12.56 -7.15 6.94
N GLN A 172 -12.82 -7.99 7.97
CA GLN A 172 -11.74 -8.73 8.66
C GLN A 172 -10.99 -9.73 7.77
N ASP A 173 -11.64 -10.28 6.74
CA ASP A 173 -11.02 -11.23 5.81
C ASP A 173 -10.21 -10.55 4.71
N ARG A 174 -10.28 -9.21 4.60
CA ARG A 174 -9.58 -8.42 3.58
C ARG A 174 -8.24 -7.87 4.07
N VAL A 175 -7.96 -7.94 5.37
CA VAL A 175 -6.71 -7.46 5.96
C VAL A 175 -5.87 -8.65 6.40
N TRP A 176 -4.73 -8.81 5.76
CA TRP A 176 -3.81 -9.93 5.98
C TRP A 176 -2.54 -9.46 6.67
N GLY A 177 -2.12 -10.17 7.70
CA GLY A 177 -0.87 -9.90 8.45
C GLY A 177 0.26 -10.83 7.99
N LEU A 178 1.45 -10.27 7.74
CA LEU A 178 2.67 -11.00 7.42
C LEU A 178 3.74 -10.65 8.46
N PHE A 179 4.12 -11.61 9.30
CA PHE A 179 4.98 -11.42 10.45
C PHE A 179 6.34 -12.10 10.27
N GLY A 180 7.40 -11.35 10.54
CA GLY A 180 8.76 -11.89 10.57
C GLY A 180 9.02 -12.67 11.86
N GLU A 181 9.41 -13.95 11.76
CA GLU A 181 9.71 -14.81 12.90
C GLU A 181 10.90 -14.31 13.74
N ASN A 182 11.79 -13.53 13.12
CA ASN A 182 12.95 -12.90 13.75
C ASN A 182 12.75 -11.37 13.93
N ASP A 183 11.53 -10.90 13.94
CA ASP A 183 11.22 -9.50 14.25
C ASP A 183 11.27 -9.30 15.77
N HIS A 184 12.31 -8.59 16.23
CA HIS A 184 12.49 -8.27 17.66
C HIS A 184 11.93 -6.88 18.03
N LEU A 185 11.32 -6.18 17.07
CA LEU A 185 10.81 -4.82 17.28
C LEU A 185 9.27 -4.78 17.40
N ALA A 186 8.56 -5.63 16.69
CA ALA A 186 7.09 -5.57 16.58
C ALA A 186 6.46 -6.95 16.80
N HIS A 187 6.02 -7.23 18.02
CA HIS A 187 5.41 -8.51 18.42
C HIS A 187 3.89 -8.38 18.55
N TYR A 188 3.23 -7.87 17.50
CA TYR A 188 1.80 -7.52 17.54
C TYR A 188 0.88 -8.54 16.89
N GLU A 189 1.35 -9.75 16.58
CA GLU A 189 0.50 -10.81 16.06
C GLU A 189 -0.68 -11.15 16.98
N PRO A 190 -0.52 -11.29 18.31
CA PRO A 190 -1.65 -11.55 19.21
C PRO A 190 -2.74 -10.45 19.09
N LEU A 191 -2.35 -9.18 19.10
CA LEU A 191 -3.26 -8.05 18.94
C LEU A 191 -3.92 -8.05 17.55
N PHE A 192 -3.17 -8.36 16.49
CA PHE A 192 -3.72 -8.48 15.14
C PHE A 192 -4.81 -9.55 15.06
N ARG A 193 -4.61 -10.71 15.70
CA ARG A 193 -5.55 -11.83 15.71
C ARG A 193 -6.87 -11.55 16.45
N GLU A 194 -6.91 -10.53 17.29
CA GLU A 194 -8.16 -10.06 17.92
C GLU A 194 -9.13 -9.43 16.90
N HIS A 195 -8.60 -8.97 15.77
CA HIS A 195 -9.35 -8.20 14.76
C HIS A 195 -9.40 -8.87 13.39
N TYR A 196 -8.39 -9.69 13.02
CA TYR A 196 -8.23 -10.28 11.69
C TYR A 196 -7.80 -11.74 11.76
N SER A 197 -8.24 -12.54 10.75
CA SER A 197 -8.06 -13.99 10.74
C SER A 197 -6.84 -14.46 9.92
N HIS A 198 -6.44 -13.71 8.88
CA HIS A 198 -5.39 -14.14 7.96
C HIS A 198 -3.99 -13.73 8.41
N VAL A 199 -3.25 -14.69 8.94
CA VAL A 199 -1.88 -14.51 9.44
C VAL A 199 -0.91 -15.39 8.68
N PHE A 200 0.18 -14.81 8.23
CA PHE A 200 1.27 -15.45 7.52
C PHE A 200 2.61 -15.13 8.20
N HIS A 201 3.59 -16.01 8.05
CA HIS A 201 4.92 -15.87 8.64
C HIS A 201 6.01 -15.99 7.57
N PHE A 202 7.16 -15.38 7.87
CA PHE A 202 8.37 -15.56 7.11
C PHE A 202 9.60 -15.50 8.02
N PRO A 203 10.71 -16.17 7.68
CA PRO A 203 11.90 -16.24 8.53
C PRO A 203 12.74 -14.96 8.45
N GLY A 204 12.11 -13.78 8.50
CA GLY A 204 12.73 -12.47 8.39
C GLY A 204 12.65 -11.66 9.67
N ALA A 205 13.37 -10.53 9.68
CA ALA A 205 13.36 -9.53 10.74
C ALA A 205 12.35 -8.40 10.42
N HIS A 206 12.37 -7.33 11.25
CA HIS A 206 11.46 -6.18 11.09
C HIS A 206 11.59 -5.48 9.73
N THR A 207 12.79 -5.38 9.17
CA THR A 207 13.04 -4.81 7.85
C THR A 207 13.25 -5.93 6.84
N SER A 208 12.33 -6.05 5.88
CA SER A 208 12.41 -7.09 4.86
C SER A 208 13.46 -6.76 3.79
N THR A 209 14.20 -7.78 3.38
CA THR A 209 15.12 -7.75 2.25
C THR A 209 14.36 -7.84 0.92
N ALA A 210 15.04 -7.58 -0.20
CA ALA A 210 14.44 -7.72 -1.52
C ALA A 210 13.99 -9.18 -1.80
N GLU A 211 14.79 -10.16 -1.39
CA GLU A 211 14.47 -11.58 -1.55
C GLU A 211 13.23 -11.96 -0.76
N GLU A 212 13.11 -11.51 0.50
CA GLU A 212 11.94 -11.75 1.34
C GLU A 212 10.68 -11.10 0.76
N VAL A 213 10.78 -9.89 0.22
CA VAL A 213 9.66 -9.24 -0.45
C VAL A 213 9.22 -10.04 -1.67
N GLN A 214 10.13 -10.48 -2.51
CA GLN A 214 9.82 -11.31 -3.68
C GLN A 214 9.13 -12.61 -3.29
N LYS A 215 9.66 -13.28 -2.27
CA LYS A 215 9.24 -14.62 -1.87
C LYS A 215 7.95 -14.63 -1.05
N TYR A 216 7.72 -13.64 -0.19
CA TYR A 216 6.63 -13.66 0.79
C TYR A 216 5.56 -12.59 0.55
N TYR A 217 5.93 -11.35 0.18
CA TYR A 217 4.94 -10.30 -0.05
C TYR A 217 4.26 -10.45 -1.41
N VAL A 218 5.04 -10.63 -2.47
CA VAL A 218 4.51 -10.66 -3.85
C VAL A 218 3.41 -11.71 -4.06
N PRO A 219 3.52 -12.97 -3.57
CA PRO A 219 2.45 -13.95 -3.71
C PRO A 219 1.17 -13.55 -2.98
N LEU A 220 1.27 -12.96 -1.77
CA LEU A 220 0.13 -12.51 -0.99
C LEU A 220 -0.56 -11.31 -1.63
N VAL A 221 0.22 -10.34 -2.12
CA VAL A 221 -0.31 -9.18 -2.86
C VAL A 221 -1.09 -9.63 -4.10
N LYS A 222 -0.58 -10.60 -4.86
CA LYS A 222 -1.29 -11.15 -6.02
C LYS A 222 -2.64 -11.75 -5.63
N LYS A 223 -2.68 -12.55 -4.57
CA LYS A 223 -3.93 -13.13 -4.06
C LYS A 223 -4.93 -12.07 -3.62
N LEU A 224 -4.48 -11.03 -2.91
CA LEU A 224 -5.34 -9.92 -2.50
C LEU A 224 -5.91 -9.14 -3.68
N MET A 225 -5.12 -8.94 -4.75
CA MET A 225 -5.61 -8.31 -5.99
C MET A 225 -6.68 -9.15 -6.69
N GLU A 226 -6.66 -10.47 -6.55
CA GLU A 226 -7.70 -11.36 -7.11
C GLU A 226 -9.02 -11.23 -6.34
N LEU A 227 -8.97 -11.01 -5.01
CA LEU A 227 -10.16 -10.79 -4.19
C LEU A 227 -10.91 -9.51 -4.61
N SER A 228 -10.19 -8.46 -5.00
CA SER A 228 -10.79 -7.20 -5.45
C SER A 228 -11.55 -7.32 -6.79
N CYS A 229 -11.29 -8.37 -7.58
CA CYS A 229 -11.95 -8.59 -8.87
C CYS A 229 -13.31 -9.30 -8.77
N ASN A 230 -13.55 -10.07 -7.71
CA ASN A 230 -14.73 -10.93 -7.60
C ASN A 230 -15.98 -10.20 -7.11
N GLU A 231 -15.90 -8.90 -6.82
CA GLU A 231 -16.98 -8.10 -6.25
C GLU A 231 -17.36 -6.89 -7.15
N SER A 232 -16.79 -6.82 -8.36
CA SER A 232 -17.11 -5.81 -9.39
C SER A 232 -18.07 -6.39 -10.41
#